data_7bbfb2cfafe071f34959792942ba5e51
#
_entry.id   7bbfb2cfafe071f34959792942ba5e51
#
_cell.length_a   1.000
_cell.length_b   1.000
_cell.length_c   1.000
_cell.angle_alpha   90.00
_cell.angle_beta   90.00
_cell.angle_gamma   90.00
#
_symmetry.space_group_name_H-M   'P 1'
#
loop_
_entity.id
_entity.type
_entity.pdbx_description
1 polymer ?
#
loop_
_entity_poly.entity_id
_entity_poly.type
_entity_poly.pdbx_seq_one_letter_code
_entity_poly.pdbx_strand_id
1 'polypeptide(L)'
;DYMPITVDGKGDIAQFRYDPDYLRAPRYGKYKPDMVPIWDDLEMTPFRYEDIVLDGGNVLTDKSGNVYMTDKIFLENPNYPRNLLIANLKKALNARSIKIVHWDKSDIYGHVDGMMAIADDGSLITDLSWEYLNFLRVGNKIFMAQLGKPSDAPAVKRIQEAFPDCEVYPIKYAQSLTRLGGGIHCAT
;
A
#
# COMPACT_ATOMS: atom_id res chain seq x y z
N ASP A 1 -2.99 3.08 5.36
CA ASP A 1 -1.52 3.30 5.44
C ASP A 1 -0.94 3.09 6.84
N TYR A 2 -1.71 3.29 7.88
CA TYR A 2 -1.27 3.17 9.28
C TYR A 2 -1.62 1.84 9.94
N MET A 3 -2.44 1.02 9.31
CA MET A 3 -2.83 -0.31 9.82
C MET A 3 -1.67 -1.30 9.75
N PRO A 4 -1.65 -2.32 10.63
CA PRO A 4 -0.66 -3.39 10.54
C PRO A 4 -0.71 -4.12 9.20
N ILE A 5 0.45 -4.57 8.75
CA ILE A 5 0.61 -5.31 7.50
C ILE A 5 0.52 -6.81 7.78
N THR A 6 -0.31 -7.53 7.04
CA THR A 6 -0.37 -9.00 7.08
C THR A 6 0.91 -9.59 6.49
N VAL A 7 1.60 -10.46 7.23
CA VAL A 7 2.97 -10.91 6.90
C VAL A 7 2.99 -12.22 6.13
N ASP A 8 2.16 -13.20 6.48
CA ASP A 8 2.32 -14.58 5.98
C ASP A 8 1.02 -15.26 5.55
N GLY A 9 -0.11 -14.56 5.59
CA GLY A 9 -1.43 -15.13 5.32
C GLY A 9 -1.94 -16.12 6.39
N LYS A 10 -1.20 -16.29 7.50
CA LYS A 10 -1.57 -17.14 8.65
C LYS A 10 -2.13 -16.33 9.82
N GLY A 11 -2.16 -15.02 9.68
CA GLY A 11 -2.63 -14.11 10.71
C GLY A 11 -1.54 -13.36 11.46
N ASP A 12 -0.26 -13.63 11.15
CA ASP A 12 0.83 -12.80 11.68
C ASP A 12 0.78 -11.40 11.04
N ILE A 13 0.91 -10.38 11.88
CA ILE A 13 0.81 -8.97 11.47
C ILE A 13 1.99 -8.18 12.01
N ALA A 14 2.51 -7.26 11.20
CA ALA A 14 3.61 -6.37 11.54
C ALA A 14 3.14 -4.93 11.57
N GLN A 15 3.41 -4.21 12.66
CA GLN A 15 3.17 -2.77 12.78
C GLN A 15 4.49 -2.03 12.77
N PHE A 16 4.63 -1.12 11.81
CA PHE A 16 5.74 -0.18 11.73
C PHE A 16 5.34 1.18 12.30
N ARG A 17 6.34 2.02 12.59
CA ARG A 17 6.08 3.40 13.03
C ARG A 17 5.47 4.19 11.87
N TYR A 18 4.24 4.67 12.06
CA TYR A 18 3.59 5.57 11.12
C TYR A 18 4.00 7.02 11.40
N ASP A 19 5.00 7.50 10.69
CA ASP A 19 5.55 8.85 10.83
C ASP A 19 5.99 9.43 9.48
N PRO A 20 5.06 9.48 8.49
CA PRO A 20 5.39 9.91 7.15
C PRO A 20 5.81 11.39 7.11
N ASP A 21 6.69 11.72 6.17
CA ASP A 21 7.23 13.06 6.01
C ASP A 21 6.17 14.12 5.67
N TYR A 22 5.10 13.76 4.97
CA TYR A 22 3.99 14.65 4.63
C TYR A 22 3.10 15.00 5.85
N LEU A 23 3.24 14.30 6.99
CA LEU A 23 2.55 14.58 8.25
C LEU A 23 3.47 15.15 9.35
N ARG A 24 4.72 15.51 9.03
CA ARG A 24 5.70 16.02 10.02
C ARG A 24 5.42 17.44 10.53
N ALA A 25 4.71 18.27 9.76
CA ALA A 25 4.35 19.60 10.25
C ALA A 25 3.46 19.49 11.51
N PRO A 26 3.71 20.29 12.58
CA PRO A 26 3.00 20.15 13.86
C PRO A 26 1.47 20.18 13.74
N ARG A 27 0.94 20.94 12.76
CA ARG A 27 -0.51 21.02 12.47
C ARG A 27 -1.13 19.69 12.04
N TYR A 28 -0.32 18.75 11.57
CA TYR A 28 -0.77 17.44 11.08
C TYR A 28 -0.61 16.32 12.11
N GLY A 29 0.03 16.57 13.26
CA GLY A 29 0.22 15.54 14.30
C GLY A 29 -1.06 14.89 14.77
N LYS A 30 -2.18 15.64 14.77
CA LYS A 30 -3.51 15.12 15.11
C LYS A 30 -4.08 14.08 14.13
N TYR A 31 -3.48 13.94 12.96
CA TYR A 31 -3.90 12.96 11.94
C TYR A 31 -3.08 11.66 12.01
N LYS A 32 -2.11 11.59 12.92
CA LYS A 32 -1.41 10.34 13.23
C LYS A 32 -2.22 9.57 14.27
N PRO A 33 -2.81 8.43 13.94
CA PRO A 33 -3.62 7.68 14.90
C PRO A 33 -2.76 7.06 16.00
N ASP A 34 -3.32 6.99 17.21
CA ASP A 34 -2.84 6.04 18.21
C ASP A 34 -3.46 4.67 17.88
N MET A 35 -2.62 3.72 17.53
CA MET A 35 -3.08 2.41 17.08
C MET A 35 -3.40 1.46 18.21
N VAL A 36 -2.91 1.70 19.44
CA VAL A 36 -3.09 0.77 20.56
C VAL A 36 -4.57 0.53 20.88
N PRO A 37 -5.42 1.56 21.04
CA PRO A 37 -6.85 1.33 21.27
C PRO A 37 -7.54 0.57 20.13
N ILE A 38 -7.10 0.80 18.88
CA ILE A 38 -7.65 0.12 17.70
C ILE A 38 -7.28 -1.37 17.72
N TRP A 39 -6.05 -1.71 18.09
CA TRP A 39 -5.65 -3.12 18.21
C TRP A 39 -6.40 -3.83 19.31
N ASP A 40 -6.61 -3.17 20.47
CA ASP A 40 -7.36 -3.72 21.58
C ASP A 40 -8.83 -4.01 21.18
N ASP A 41 -9.47 -3.06 20.51
CA ASP A 41 -10.85 -3.21 20.02
C ASP A 41 -10.99 -4.31 18.96
N LEU A 42 -9.98 -4.52 18.13
CA LEU A 42 -9.95 -5.53 17.07
C LEU A 42 -9.32 -6.86 17.52
N GLU A 43 -8.95 -6.99 18.79
CA GLU A 43 -8.25 -8.16 19.35
C GLU A 43 -6.97 -8.54 18.57
N MET A 44 -6.25 -7.51 18.06
CA MET A 44 -5.04 -7.67 17.26
C MET A 44 -3.78 -7.59 18.14
N THR A 45 -2.80 -8.43 17.84
CA THR A 45 -1.50 -8.44 18.55
C THR A 45 -0.34 -8.36 17.54
N PRO A 46 -0.07 -7.17 16.96
CA PRO A 46 0.98 -7.04 15.95
C PRO A 46 2.39 -7.13 16.54
N PHE A 47 3.32 -7.68 15.78
CA PHE A 47 4.75 -7.47 16.02
C PHE A 47 5.11 -6.02 15.72
N ARG A 48 5.71 -5.31 16.70
CA ARG A 48 5.97 -3.87 16.62
C ARG A 48 7.42 -3.57 16.22
N TYR A 49 7.59 -2.70 15.22
CA TYR A 49 8.87 -2.24 14.69
C TYR A 49 8.94 -0.72 14.78
N GLU A 50 9.20 -0.20 15.99
CA GLU A 50 9.16 1.25 16.30
C GLU A 50 10.37 2.03 15.76
N ASP A 51 11.43 1.36 15.38
CA ASP A 51 12.66 1.93 14.84
C ASP A 51 12.64 2.10 13.31
N ILE A 52 11.60 1.57 12.64
CA ILE A 52 11.43 1.66 11.18
C ILE A 52 10.15 2.43 10.86
N VAL A 53 10.29 3.50 10.10
CA VAL A 53 9.15 4.24 9.51
C VAL A 53 8.77 3.57 8.21
N LEU A 54 7.52 3.14 8.11
CA LEU A 54 6.97 2.51 6.90
C LEU A 54 5.46 2.71 6.85
N ASP A 55 4.98 3.23 5.73
CA ASP A 55 3.57 3.36 5.40
C ASP A 55 3.07 2.11 4.67
N GLY A 56 1.86 1.64 4.98
CA GLY A 56 1.28 0.45 4.36
C GLY A 56 1.15 0.56 2.84
N GLY A 57 0.82 1.74 2.31
CA GLY A 57 0.74 1.99 0.87
C GLY A 57 2.08 1.84 0.12
N ASN A 58 3.19 1.85 0.85
CA ASN A 58 4.50 1.56 0.27
C ASN A 58 4.90 0.07 0.34
N VAL A 59 3.91 -0.83 0.48
CA VAL A 59 4.14 -2.28 0.53
C VAL A 59 3.17 -3.00 -0.40
N LEU A 60 3.70 -3.65 -1.43
CA LEU A 60 2.95 -4.62 -2.24
C LEU A 60 3.67 -5.97 -2.18
N THR A 61 2.91 -7.05 -2.03
CA THR A 61 3.46 -8.41 -1.95
C THR A 61 2.89 -9.28 -3.06
N ASP A 62 3.75 -10.00 -3.79
CA ASP A 62 3.31 -11.00 -4.76
C ASP A 62 3.12 -12.39 -4.12
N LYS A 63 2.47 -13.30 -4.86
CA LYS A 63 2.23 -14.68 -4.43
C LYS A 63 3.51 -15.50 -4.18
N SER A 64 4.66 -15.02 -4.67
CA SER A 64 5.98 -15.63 -4.47
C SER A 64 6.70 -15.11 -3.23
N GLY A 65 6.07 -14.17 -2.49
CA GLY A 65 6.64 -13.55 -1.30
C GLY A 65 7.68 -12.46 -1.60
N ASN A 66 7.72 -11.92 -2.83
CA ASN A 66 8.51 -10.72 -3.08
C ASN A 66 7.71 -9.50 -2.65
N VAL A 67 8.37 -8.58 -1.96
CA VAL A 67 7.80 -7.30 -1.54
C VAL A 67 8.37 -6.20 -2.42
N TYR A 68 7.49 -5.34 -2.92
CA TYR A 68 7.82 -4.15 -3.70
C TYR A 68 7.57 -2.93 -2.85
N MET A 69 8.50 -1.99 -2.87
CA MET A 69 8.39 -0.69 -2.20
C MET A 69 9.23 0.35 -2.94
N THR A 70 8.92 1.62 -2.74
CA THR A 70 9.69 2.69 -3.35
C THR A 70 10.96 3.01 -2.55
N ASP A 71 11.93 3.66 -3.21
CA ASP A 71 13.16 4.14 -2.58
C ASP A 71 12.91 5.29 -1.56
N LYS A 72 11.66 5.76 -1.41
CA LYS A 72 11.26 6.67 -0.34
C LYS A 72 11.54 6.09 1.05
N ILE A 73 11.49 4.78 1.21
CA ILE A 73 11.83 4.09 2.47
C ILE A 73 13.19 4.52 3.02
N PHE A 74 14.17 4.83 2.17
CA PHE A 74 15.49 5.31 2.61
C PHE A 74 15.47 6.78 3.05
N LEU A 75 14.58 7.59 2.46
CA LEU A 75 14.41 8.99 2.85
C LEU A 75 13.73 9.10 4.23
N GLU A 76 12.79 8.23 4.50
CA GLU A 76 12.06 8.21 5.77
C GLU A 76 12.88 7.61 6.92
N ASN A 77 13.90 6.81 6.59
CA ASN A 77 14.83 6.19 7.55
C ASN A 77 16.30 6.62 7.32
N PRO A 78 16.62 7.93 7.36
CA PRO A 78 17.93 8.44 6.92
C PRO A 78 19.09 8.00 7.81
N ASN A 79 18.82 7.69 9.07
CA ASN A 79 19.84 7.25 10.04
C ASN A 79 20.02 5.74 10.07
N TYR A 80 19.24 5.00 9.26
CA TYR A 80 19.32 3.54 9.21
C TYR A 80 20.24 3.11 8.05
N PRO A 81 21.29 2.31 8.28
CA PRO A 81 22.10 1.77 7.20
C PRO A 81 21.24 0.98 6.19
N ARG A 82 21.30 1.33 4.91
CA ARG A 82 20.39 0.79 3.88
C ARG A 82 20.35 -0.73 3.83
N ASN A 83 21.50 -1.39 3.91
CA ASN A 83 21.60 -2.85 3.89
C ASN A 83 20.92 -3.49 5.11
N LEU A 84 21.08 -2.87 6.28
CA LEU A 84 20.47 -3.35 7.52
C LEU A 84 18.95 -3.10 7.51
N LEU A 85 18.51 -1.93 7.02
CA LEU A 85 17.09 -1.62 6.85
C LEU A 85 16.40 -2.67 5.96
N ILE A 86 16.97 -2.97 4.79
CA ILE A 86 16.43 -3.99 3.87
C ILE A 86 16.44 -5.37 4.52
N ALA A 87 17.48 -5.75 5.26
CA ALA A 87 17.52 -7.04 5.95
C ALA A 87 16.43 -7.14 7.03
N ASN A 88 16.21 -6.08 7.81
CA ASN A 88 15.19 -6.06 8.85
C ASN A 88 13.77 -6.02 8.27
N LEU A 89 13.52 -5.23 7.22
CA LEU A 89 12.25 -5.24 6.50
C LEU A 89 11.95 -6.63 5.91
N LYS A 90 12.95 -7.25 5.28
CA LYS A 90 12.82 -8.62 4.76
C LYS A 90 12.40 -9.62 5.84
N LYS A 91 13.01 -9.53 7.02
CA LYS A 91 12.66 -10.36 8.17
C LYS A 91 11.28 -10.04 8.72
N ALA A 92 11.00 -8.76 8.95
CA ALA A 92 9.74 -8.28 9.53
C ALA A 92 8.52 -8.62 8.67
N LEU A 93 8.66 -8.52 7.34
CA LEU A 93 7.61 -8.84 6.37
C LEU A 93 7.64 -10.30 5.90
N ASN A 94 8.47 -11.16 6.49
CA ASN A 94 8.67 -12.54 6.04
C ASN A 94 8.89 -12.66 4.52
N ALA A 95 9.55 -11.66 3.93
CA ALA A 95 9.67 -11.53 2.49
C ALA A 95 10.78 -12.44 1.92
N ARG A 96 10.51 -13.04 0.77
CA ARG A 96 11.55 -13.74 -0.01
C ARG A 96 12.60 -12.76 -0.54
N SER A 97 12.16 -11.60 -1.02
CA SER A 97 13.03 -10.50 -1.46
C SER A 97 12.33 -9.15 -1.31
N ILE A 98 13.14 -8.08 -1.18
CA ILE A 98 12.66 -6.70 -1.28
C ILE A 98 13.09 -6.15 -2.64
N LYS A 99 12.13 -5.63 -3.41
CA LYS A 99 12.31 -5.00 -4.72
C LYS A 99 12.10 -3.50 -4.57
N ILE A 100 13.16 -2.72 -4.73
CA ILE A 100 13.09 -1.26 -4.64
C ILE A 100 12.75 -0.68 -6.02
N VAL A 101 11.68 0.10 -6.06
CA VAL A 101 11.19 0.85 -7.23
C VAL A 101 11.56 2.32 -7.05
N HIS A 102 11.95 2.99 -8.13
CA HIS A 102 12.27 4.40 -8.06
C HIS A 102 10.98 5.22 -7.86
N TRP A 103 10.96 6.04 -6.81
CA TRP A 103 9.83 6.93 -6.49
C TRP A 103 9.71 8.08 -7.49
N ASP A 104 8.51 8.29 -8.04
CA ASP A 104 8.17 9.50 -8.78
C ASP A 104 8.05 10.68 -7.80
N LYS A 105 9.01 11.61 -7.89
CA LYS A 105 9.07 12.79 -7.00
C LYS A 105 7.90 13.77 -7.17
N SER A 106 7.09 13.62 -8.19
CA SER A 106 5.86 14.41 -8.36
C SER A 106 4.72 13.94 -7.45
N ASP A 107 4.77 12.69 -7.01
CA ASP A 107 3.87 12.15 -5.98
C ASP A 107 4.41 12.45 -4.58
N ILE A 108 3.65 13.17 -3.78
CA ILE A 108 4.06 13.54 -2.41
C ILE A 108 4.07 12.37 -1.44
N TYR A 109 3.27 11.34 -1.69
CA TYR A 109 3.20 10.15 -0.84
C TYR A 109 4.35 9.19 -1.15
N GLY A 110 4.69 9.01 -2.42
CA GLY A 110 5.74 8.11 -2.87
C GLY A 110 5.44 6.64 -2.57
N HIS A 111 4.18 6.26 -2.59
CA HIS A 111 3.72 4.92 -2.30
C HIS A 111 3.72 4.04 -3.54
N VAL A 112 4.11 2.78 -3.39
CA VAL A 112 4.18 1.83 -4.51
C VAL A 112 2.79 1.42 -5.02
N ASP A 113 1.75 1.44 -4.18
CA ASP A 113 0.37 1.10 -4.54
C ASP A 113 -0.31 2.13 -5.46
N GLY A 114 0.25 3.34 -5.55
CA GLY A 114 -0.11 4.34 -6.55
C GLY A 114 0.65 4.20 -7.88
N MET A 115 1.72 3.40 -7.92
CA MET A 115 2.59 3.26 -9.09
C MET A 115 2.37 1.96 -9.86
N MET A 116 1.95 0.90 -9.17
CA MET A 116 1.73 -0.42 -9.76
C MET A 116 0.73 -1.25 -8.97
N ALA A 117 0.22 -2.28 -9.63
CA ALA A 117 -0.45 -3.41 -9.00
C ALA A 117 0.15 -4.72 -9.51
N ILE A 118 -0.10 -5.82 -8.84
CA ILE A 118 0.44 -7.14 -9.19
C ILE A 118 -0.74 -8.04 -9.60
N ALA A 119 -0.73 -8.49 -10.84
CA ALA A 119 -1.74 -9.39 -11.40
C ALA A 119 -1.63 -10.81 -10.81
N ASP A 120 -2.65 -11.63 -11.04
CA ASP A 120 -2.69 -13.02 -10.53
C ASP A 120 -1.59 -13.92 -11.09
N ASP A 121 -1.09 -13.63 -12.29
CA ASP A 121 0.05 -14.31 -12.92
C ASP A 121 1.42 -13.79 -12.46
N GLY A 122 1.45 -12.78 -11.59
CA GLY A 122 2.65 -12.13 -11.09
C GLY A 122 3.18 -11.01 -11.98
N SER A 123 2.54 -10.70 -13.11
CA SER A 123 2.91 -9.55 -13.94
C SER A 123 2.57 -8.23 -13.27
N LEU A 124 3.34 -7.19 -13.58
CA LEU A 124 3.13 -5.86 -13.02
C LEU A 124 2.19 -5.06 -13.93
N ILE A 125 1.20 -4.41 -13.32
CA ILE A 125 0.29 -3.47 -13.98
C ILE A 125 0.80 -2.06 -13.67
N THR A 126 1.28 -1.34 -14.68
CA THR A 126 1.84 0.01 -14.57
C THR A 126 1.27 0.95 -15.63
N ASP A 127 0.34 0.47 -16.43
CA ASP A 127 -0.26 1.12 -17.60
C ASP A 127 -1.59 1.83 -17.30
N LEU A 128 -1.97 1.89 -16.02
CA LEU A 128 -3.14 2.63 -15.54
C LEU A 128 -2.74 3.82 -14.68
N SER A 129 -3.61 4.82 -14.58
CA SER A 129 -3.40 5.90 -13.62
C SER A 129 -3.56 5.40 -12.18
N TRP A 130 -2.92 6.10 -11.24
CA TRP A 130 -2.86 5.72 -9.83
C TRP A 130 -4.24 5.50 -9.20
N GLU A 131 -5.26 6.25 -9.60
CA GLU A 131 -6.62 6.12 -9.07
C GLU A 131 -7.23 4.74 -9.36
N TYR A 132 -6.86 4.12 -10.50
CA TYR A 132 -7.31 2.78 -10.87
C TYR A 132 -6.41 1.68 -10.31
N LEU A 133 -5.10 1.95 -10.14
CA LEU A 133 -4.15 1.01 -9.53
C LEU A 133 -4.42 0.81 -8.03
N ASN A 134 -4.92 1.86 -7.36
CA ASN A 134 -5.19 1.87 -5.93
C ASN A 134 -6.57 1.25 -5.61
N PHE A 135 -6.80 0.02 -6.09
CA PHE A 135 -8.00 -0.77 -5.82
C PHE A 135 -7.82 -1.65 -4.58
N LEU A 136 -8.95 -2.03 -3.96
CA LEU A 136 -8.99 -3.00 -2.87
C LEU A 136 -9.42 -4.37 -3.41
N ARG A 137 -8.67 -5.42 -3.09
CA ARG A 137 -9.07 -6.81 -3.34
C ARG A 137 -9.47 -7.50 -2.03
N VAL A 138 -10.66 -8.09 -2.02
CA VAL A 138 -11.17 -8.91 -0.92
C VAL A 138 -11.63 -10.26 -1.49
N GLY A 139 -10.84 -11.28 -1.27
CA GLY A 139 -11.09 -12.61 -1.87
C GLY A 139 -11.08 -12.55 -3.40
N ASN A 140 -12.21 -12.92 -4.02
CA ASN A 140 -12.41 -12.86 -5.47
C ASN A 140 -13.12 -11.58 -5.94
N LYS A 141 -13.15 -10.52 -5.14
CA LYS A 141 -13.76 -9.24 -5.48
C LYS A 141 -12.73 -8.13 -5.50
N ILE A 142 -12.80 -7.27 -6.52
CA ILE A 142 -11.95 -6.09 -6.67
C ILE A 142 -12.85 -4.86 -6.69
N PHE A 143 -12.62 -3.96 -5.75
CA PHE A 143 -13.28 -2.67 -5.66
C PHE A 143 -12.35 -1.59 -6.19
N MET A 144 -12.67 -1.00 -7.34
CA MET A 144 -11.84 0.01 -7.98
C MET A 144 -12.60 1.32 -8.20
N ALA A 145 -11.86 2.41 -8.34
CA ALA A 145 -12.46 3.72 -8.55
C ALA A 145 -13.19 3.80 -9.90
N GLN A 146 -14.40 4.40 -9.89
CA GLN A 146 -15.08 4.92 -11.07
C GLN A 146 -15.08 6.45 -11.01
N LEU A 147 -14.38 7.08 -11.95
CA LEU A 147 -14.09 8.52 -11.90
C LEU A 147 -15.06 9.36 -12.75
N GLY A 148 -15.94 8.71 -13.51
CA GLY A 148 -16.81 9.38 -14.48
C GLY A 148 -16.05 9.85 -15.74
N LYS A 149 -14.94 9.17 -16.07
CA LYS A 149 -14.06 9.50 -17.20
C LYS A 149 -14.17 8.43 -18.30
N PRO A 150 -13.88 8.77 -19.58
CA PRO A 150 -13.81 7.78 -20.66
C PRO A 150 -12.83 6.63 -20.39
N SER A 151 -11.83 6.85 -19.54
CA SER A 151 -10.84 5.85 -19.11
C SER A 151 -11.39 4.78 -18.14
N ASP A 152 -12.59 4.96 -17.56
CA ASP A 152 -13.16 4.00 -16.60
C ASP A 152 -13.35 2.60 -17.24
N ALA A 153 -14.00 2.52 -18.39
CA ALA A 153 -14.28 1.24 -19.03
C ALA A 153 -13.01 0.49 -19.49
N PRO A 154 -12.01 1.14 -20.13
CA PRO A 154 -10.72 0.53 -20.40
C PRO A 154 -10.00 0.04 -19.13
N ALA A 155 -10.03 0.81 -18.04
CA ALA A 155 -9.40 0.42 -16.78
C ALA A 155 -10.05 -0.81 -16.16
N VAL A 156 -11.39 -0.86 -16.11
CA VAL A 156 -12.14 -2.04 -15.65
C VAL A 156 -11.76 -3.29 -16.47
N LYS A 157 -11.73 -3.16 -17.80
CA LYS A 157 -11.35 -4.24 -18.70
C LYS A 157 -9.92 -4.72 -18.41
N ARG A 158 -8.98 -3.79 -18.26
CA ARG A 158 -7.57 -4.10 -17.98
C ARG A 158 -7.39 -4.84 -16.65
N ILE A 159 -8.11 -4.42 -15.61
CA ILE A 159 -8.10 -5.10 -14.30
C ILE A 159 -8.77 -6.49 -14.40
N GLN A 160 -9.91 -6.61 -15.09
CA GLN A 160 -10.57 -7.89 -15.29
C GLN A 160 -9.67 -8.90 -16.03
N GLU A 161 -8.89 -8.46 -17.03
CA GLU A 161 -7.93 -9.30 -17.74
C GLU A 161 -6.77 -9.76 -16.85
N ALA A 162 -6.32 -8.90 -15.92
CA ALA A 162 -5.25 -9.22 -14.98
C ALA A 162 -5.69 -10.15 -13.84
N PHE A 163 -7.00 -10.17 -13.55
CA PHE A 163 -7.61 -10.95 -12.47
C PHE A 163 -8.83 -11.72 -12.99
N PRO A 164 -8.61 -12.75 -13.82
CA PRO A 164 -9.70 -13.45 -14.54
C PRO A 164 -10.71 -14.13 -13.62
N ASP A 165 -10.28 -14.57 -12.42
CA ASP A 165 -11.11 -15.24 -11.44
C ASP A 165 -11.80 -14.29 -10.45
N CYS A 166 -11.62 -12.97 -10.63
CA CYS A 166 -12.21 -11.96 -9.77
C CYS A 166 -13.38 -11.24 -10.45
N GLU A 167 -14.32 -10.80 -9.65
CA GLU A 167 -15.37 -9.86 -10.04
C GLU A 167 -14.92 -8.43 -9.77
N VAL A 168 -14.94 -7.57 -10.79
CA VAL A 168 -14.54 -6.17 -10.65
C VAL A 168 -15.76 -5.28 -10.42
N TYR A 169 -15.74 -4.54 -9.32
CA TYR A 169 -16.80 -3.62 -8.90
C TYR A 169 -16.33 -2.17 -8.99
N PRO A 170 -16.73 -1.42 -10.04
CA PRO A 170 -16.48 0.01 -10.12
C PRO A 170 -17.29 0.77 -9.07
N ILE A 171 -16.61 1.49 -8.18
CA ILE A 171 -17.23 2.25 -7.10
C ILE A 171 -17.51 3.68 -7.60
N LYS A 172 -18.80 3.98 -7.77
CA LYS A 172 -19.26 5.34 -8.14
C LYS A 172 -18.87 6.35 -7.07
N TYR A 173 -18.60 7.59 -7.50
CA TYR A 173 -18.21 8.71 -6.63
C TYR A 173 -16.85 8.58 -5.94
N ALA A 174 -16.04 7.57 -6.29
CA ALA A 174 -14.69 7.43 -5.77
C ALA A 174 -13.78 8.65 -6.09
N GLN A 175 -14.13 9.47 -7.07
CA GLN A 175 -13.45 10.75 -7.33
C GLN A 175 -13.47 11.71 -6.13
N SER A 176 -14.41 11.57 -5.20
CA SER A 176 -14.41 12.37 -3.96
C SER A 176 -13.28 11.97 -3.06
N LEU A 177 -12.94 10.68 -3.01
CA LEU A 177 -11.81 10.14 -2.26
C LEU A 177 -10.48 10.52 -2.94
N THR A 178 -10.39 10.33 -4.27
CA THR A 178 -9.16 10.62 -5.01
C THR A 178 -8.78 12.11 -4.99
N ARG A 179 -9.76 13.02 -4.89
CA ARG A 179 -9.50 14.46 -4.69
C ARG A 179 -8.85 14.79 -3.35
N LEU A 180 -8.95 13.91 -2.36
CA LEU A 180 -8.28 14.04 -1.07
C LEU A 180 -6.86 13.46 -1.09
N GLY A 181 -6.42 12.91 -2.23
CA GLY A 181 -5.08 12.40 -2.43
C GLY A 181 -4.89 10.92 -2.11
N GLY A 182 -5.97 10.17 -1.84
CA GLY A 182 -5.93 8.73 -1.62
C GLY A 182 -6.90 7.97 -2.54
N GLY A 183 -6.68 6.68 -2.74
CA GLY A 183 -7.58 5.78 -3.45
C GLY A 183 -8.35 4.87 -2.50
N ILE A 184 -8.95 3.82 -3.04
CA ILE A 184 -9.74 2.86 -2.25
C ILE A 184 -8.82 2.04 -1.34
N HIS A 185 -7.66 1.58 -1.85
CA HIS A 185 -6.67 0.85 -1.07
C HIS A 185 -6.11 1.69 0.09
N CYS A 186 -5.77 2.96 -0.16
CA CYS A 186 -5.27 3.87 0.88
C CYS A 186 -6.29 4.12 2.02
N ALA A 187 -7.58 3.95 1.76
CA ALA A 187 -8.66 4.21 2.72
C ALA A 187 -9.08 2.98 3.54
N THR A 188 -8.40 1.84 3.34
CA THR A 188 -8.78 0.55 3.95
C THR A 188 -7.67 -0.06 4.79
#